data_66f0e4728b670a758a3010f5ba8b8974
#
_entry.id   66f0e4728b670a758a3010f5ba8b8974
#
_cell.length_a   1.000
_cell.length_b   1.000
_cell.length_c   1.000
_cell.angle_alpha   90.00
_cell.angle_beta   90.00
_cell.angle_gamma   90.00
#
_symmetry.space_group_name_H-M   'P 1'
#
loop_
_entity.id
_entity.type
_entity.pdbx_description
1 polymer ?
#
loop_
_entity_poly.entity_id
_entity_poly.type
_entity_poly.pdbx_seq_one_letter_code
_entity_poly.pdbx_strand_id
1 'polypeptide(L)'
;MECFQVFEAGEGIERAILRGLSARGGLRGRCANGGHPALLVVSPRAAARGTRLPRQCRTVLLPGGMGGVPPRAASAVSYGASPRDSLTISSREEGALWAALQRELVTVEGQVVERQEFSLPLAPGEEELPLLACAGALLLLGIPPEELGQALS
;
A
#
# COMPACT_ATOMS: atom_id res chain seq x y z
N MET A 1 8.41 13.84 11.36
CA MET A 1 7.90 13.75 9.99
C MET A 1 7.63 12.31 9.63
N GLU A 2 6.44 12.05 9.18
CA GLU A 2 6.07 10.68 8.79
C GLU A 2 6.71 10.35 7.45
N CYS A 3 7.42 9.24 7.38
CA CYS A 3 8.08 8.81 6.16
C CYS A 3 7.71 7.37 5.81
N PHE A 4 7.92 7.01 4.55
CA PHE A 4 7.66 5.66 4.08
C PHE A 4 8.86 5.10 3.33
N GLN A 5 8.91 3.78 3.23
CA GLN A 5 9.95 3.07 2.49
C GLN A 5 9.28 1.95 1.69
N VAL A 6 9.72 1.76 0.45
CA VAL A 6 9.18 0.73 -0.44
C VAL A 6 10.27 -0.25 -0.82
N PHE A 7 10.00 -1.52 -0.59
CA PHE A 7 10.84 -2.63 -1.07
C PHE A 7 10.14 -3.23 -2.28
N GLU A 8 10.68 -2.98 -3.45
CA GLU A 8 10.09 -3.41 -4.71
C GLU A 8 11.16 -3.88 -5.70
N ALA A 9 10.71 -4.51 -6.78
CA ALA A 9 11.57 -5.05 -7.81
C ALA A 9 11.13 -4.52 -9.19
N GLY A 10 11.19 -3.21 -9.38
CA GLY A 10 10.88 -2.56 -10.65
C GLY A 10 9.40 -2.41 -10.95
N GLU A 11 8.55 -2.49 -9.95
CA GLU A 11 7.09 -2.45 -10.14
C GLU A 11 6.52 -1.02 -10.17
N GLY A 12 7.34 -0.01 -9.87
CA GLY A 12 6.92 1.40 -9.96
C GLY A 12 6.04 1.87 -8.80
N ILE A 13 6.02 1.13 -7.70
CA ILE A 13 5.14 1.44 -6.56
C ILE A 13 5.56 2.74 -5.88
N GLU A 14 6.84 2.90 -5.58
CA GLU A 14 7.33 4.12 -4.94
C GLU A 14 7.02 5.37 -5.76
N ARG A 15 7.24 5.28 -7.07
CA ARG A 15 6.95 6.39 -7.98
C ARG A 15 5.47 6.76 -7.97
N ALA A 16 4.61 5.75 -7.99
CA ALA A 16 3.16 5.98 -7.96
C ALA A 16 2.72 6.61 -6.64
N ILE A 17 3.26 6.17 -5.53
CA ILE A 17 2.96 6.74 -4.22
C ILE A 17 3.40 8.21 -4.17
N LEU A 18 4.62 8.51 -4.58
CA LEU A 18 5.13 9.87 -4.58
C LEU A 18 4.28 10.79 -5.47
N ARG A 19 3.86 10.31 -6.64
CA ARG A 19 3.01 11.07 -7.55
C ARG A 19 1.65 11.36 -6.92
N GLY A 20 1.04 10.36 -6.28
CA GLY A 20 -0.24 10.51 -5.61
C GLY A 20 -0.17 11.51 -4.45
N LEU A 21 0.91 11.48 -3.68
CA LEU A 21 1.12 12.43 -2.59
C LEU A 21 1.36 13.83 -3.10
N SER A 22 2.14 13.99 -4.18
CA SER A 22 2.43 15.30 -4.77
C SER A 22 1.17 16.00 -5.27
N ALA A 23 0.24 15.25 -5.83
CA ALA A 23 -1.02 15.78 -6.33
C ALA A 23 -1.85 16.44 -5.22
N ARG A 24 -1.57 16.10 -3.97
CA ARG A 24 -2.27 16.67 -2.82
C ARG A 24 -1.44 17.68 -2.03
N GLY A 25 -0.29 18.08 -2.55
CA GLY A 25 0.62 18.96 -1.84
C GLY A 25 1.22 18.30 -0.60
N GLY A 26 1.33 17.00 -0.60
CA GLY A 26 1.79 16.23 0.55
C GLY A 26 3.21 16.57 0.95
N LEU A 27 3.44 16.63 2.27
CA LEU A 27 4.75 16.92 2.85
C LEU A 27 5.53 15.64 3.17
N ARG A 28 4.91 14.48 2.96
CA ARG A 28 5.53 13.19 3.25
C ARG A 28 6.41 12.74 2.11
N GLY A 29 7.45 12.03 2.45
CA GLY A 29 8.36 11.53 1.46
C GLY A 29 9.03 10.24 1.91
N ARG A 30 9.95 9.78 1.08
CA ARG A 30 10.79 8.62 1.37
C ARG A 30 11.59 8.84 2.64
N CYS A 31 11.79 7.79 3.42
CA CYS A 31 12.66 7.86 4.58
C CYS A 31 14.11 8.11 4.17
N ALA A 32 14.79 8.94 4.94
CA ALA A 32 16.22 9.05 4.85
C ALA A 32 16.86 7.76 5.40
N ASN A 33 18.10 7.50 5.00
CA ASN A 33 18.82 6.32 5.43
C ASN A 33 18.94 6.27 6.96
N GLY A 34 18.72 5.08 7.52
CA GLY A 34 18.94 4.80 8.95
C GLY A 34 17.77 5.07 9.87
N GLY A 35 16.65 5.56 9.37
CA GLY A 35 15.45 5.75 10.19
C GLY A 35 14.52 4.54 10.17
N HIS A 36 13.67 4.43 11.20
CA HIS A 36 12.58 3.46 11.17
C HIS A 36 11.41 4.08 10.41
N PRO A 37 10.92 3.45 9.34
CA PRO A 37 9.83 4.04 8.57
C PRO A 37 8.51 4.01 9.35
N ALA A 38 7.69 5.03 9.17
CA ALA A 38 6.33 5.02 9.66
C ALA A 38 5.50 3.99 8.88
N LEU A 39 5.79 3.85 7.59
CA LEU A 39 5.17 2.86 6.71
C LEU A 39 6.23 2.14 5.91
N LEU A 40 6.19 0.82 5.95
CA LEU A 40 7.00 -0.05 5.11
C LEU A 40 6.07 -0.75 4.12
N VAL A 41 6.35 -0.60 2.82
CA VAL A 41 5.57 -1.25 1.76
C VAL A 41 6.44 -2.32 1.11
N VAL A 42 5.91 -3.54 1.03
CA VAL A 42 6.60 -4.66 0.38
C VAL A 42 5.82 -5.03 -0.87
N SER A 43 6.49 -5.02 -2.02
CA SER A 43 5.87 -5.36 -3.29
C SER A 43 5.68 -6.86 -3.44
N PRO A 44 4.81 -7.31 -4.38
CA PRO A 44 4.66 -8.74 -4.64
C PRO A 44 5.97 -9.41 -5.06
N ARG A 45 6.75 -8.77 -5.93
CA ARG A 45 8.01 -9.36 -6.40
C ARG A 45 9.10 -9.35 -5.34
N ALA A 46 9.18 -8.29 -4.54
CA ALA A 46 10.15 -8.25 -3.44
C ALA A 46 9.85 -9.34 -2.41
N ALA A 47 8.57 -9.56 -2.10
CA ALA A 47 8.16 -10.64 -1.20
C ALA A 47 8.50 -12.02 -1.77
N ALA A 48 8.25 -12.23 -3.07
CA ALA A 48 8.54 -13.50 -3.73
C ALA A 48 10.04 -13.80 -3.79
N ARG A 49 10.87 -12.76 -3.89
CA ARG A 49 12.34 -12.90 -3.93
C ARG A 49 12.95 -13.07 -2.56
N GLY A 50 12.18 -12.97 -1.49
CA GLY A 50 12.71 -13.04 -0.14
C GLY A 50 13.63 -11.89 0.23
N THR A 51 13.32 -10.69 -0.28
CA THR A 51 14.11 -9.49 -0.01
C THR A 51 14.24 -9.25 1.49
N ARG A 52 15.46 -8.92 1.93
CA ARG A 52 15.71 -8.65 3.34
C ARG A 52 15.04 -7.33 3.73
N LEU A 53 14.18 -7.38 4.73
CA LEU A 53 13.40 -6.24 5.21
C LEU A 53 14.01 -5.66 6.49
N PRO A 54 13.73 -4.38 6.78
CA PRO A 54 14.05 -3.79 8.07
C PRO A 54 13.43 -4.60 9.20
N ARG A 55 14.07 -4.63 10.35
CA ARG A 55 13.59 -5.39 11.50
C ARG A 55 12.36 -4.78 12.15
N GLN A 56 12.19 -3.47 12.01
CA GLN A 56 11.17 -2.69 12.72
C GLN A 56 10.59 -1.61 11.84
N CYS A 57 9.27 -1.40 11.98
CA CYS A 57 8.55 -0.28 11.38
C CYS A 57 7.28 -0.06 12.20
N ARG A 58 6.63 1.08 12.02
CA ARG A 58 5.38 1.34 12.72
C ARG A 58 4.22 0.57 12.08
N THR A 59 4.09 0.69 10.79
CA THR A 59 3.07 0.00 10.01
C THR A 59 3.74 -0.71 8.83
N VAL A 60 3.35 -1.94 8.56
CA VAL A 60 3.81 -2.67 7.37
C VAL A 60 2.62 -3.03 6.49
N LEU A 61 2.79 -2.78 5.19
CA LEU A 61 1.85 -3.20 4.14
C LEU A 61 2.56 -4.26 3.31
N LEU A 62 2.04 -5.47 3.31
CA LEU A 62 2.69 -6.61 2.67
C LEU A 62 1.70 -7.51 1.94
N PRO A 63 2.18 -8.28 0.93
CA PRO A 63 1.30 -9.23 0.24
C PRO A 63 0.83 -10.32 1.20
N GLY A 64 -0.43 -10.71 1.05
CA GLY A 64 -0.97 -11.84 1.81
C GLY A 64 -0.23 -13.12 1.49
N GLY A 65 -0.01 -13.95 2.50
CA GLY A 65 0.68 -15.21 2.33
C GLY A 65 2.19 -15.11 2.14
N MET A 66 2.76 -13.94 2.41
CA MET A 66 4.22 -13.76 2.32
C MET A 66 4.93 -14.70 3.29
N GLY A 67 5.93 -15.45 2.79
CA GLY A 67 6.75 -16.31 3.61
C GLY A 67 7.83 -15.52 4.36
N GLY A 68 8.52 -16.21 5.26
CA GLY A 68 9.62 -15.63 6.03
C GLY A 68 9.15 -14.91 7.29
N VAL A 69 10.08 -14.18 7.91
CA VAL A 69 9.82 -13.47 9.16
C VAL A 69 9.44 -12.02 8.84
N PRO A 70 8.20 -11.61 9.15
CA PRO A 70 7.81 -10.22 8.91
C PRO A 70 8.53 -9.27 9.88
N PRO A 71 8.67 -7.98 9.52
CA PRO A 71 9.18 -6.98 10.45
C PRO A 71 8.30 -6.88 11.70
N ARG A 72 8.89 -6.46 12.80
CA ARG A 72 8.13 -6.12 13.99
C ARG A 72 7.40 -4.79 13.70
N ALA A 73 6.09 -4.82 13.78
CA ALA A 73 5.27 -3.65 13.47
C ALA A 73 4.12 -3.55 14.47
N ALA A 74 3.76 -2.33 14.82
CA ALA A 74 2.58 -2.08 15.65
C ALA A 74 1.31 -2.43 14.88
N SER A 75 1.33 -2.28 13.56
CA SER A 75 0.19 -2.59 12.70
C SER A 75 0.68 -3.26 11.42
N ALA A 76 0.00 -4.35 11.04
CA ALA A 76 0.30 -5.06 9.80
C ALA A 76 -0.97 -5.12 8.95
N VAL A 77 -0.85 -4.69 7.70
CA VAL A 77 -1.95 -4.68 6.73
C VAL A 77 -1.53 -5.54 5.55
N SER A 78 -2.35 -6.53 5.20
CA SER A 78 -2.09 -7.37 4.04
C SER A 78 -2.95 -6.96 2.86
N TYR A 79 -2.42 -7.14 1.66
CA TYR A 79 -3.15 -6.94 0.42
C TYR A 79 -2.97 -8.15 -0.49
N GLY A 80 -3.99 -8.46 -1.27
CA GLY A 80 -3.92 -9.58 -2.19
C GLY A 80 -5.28 -10.00 -2.70
N ALA A 81 -5.34 -11.20 -3.27
CA ALA A 81 -6.57 -11.74 -3.85
C ALA A 81 -7.34 -12.65 -2.90
N SER A 82 -6.88 -12.82 -1.68
CA SER A 82 -7.52 -13.70 -0.71
C SER A 82 -8.55 -12.95 0.14
N PRO A 83 -9.69 -13.58 0.49
CA PRO A 83 -10.63 -12.98 1.43
C PRO A 83 -10.06 -12.77 2.84
N ARG A 84 -8.87 -13.30 3.12
CA ARG A 84 -8.19 -13.07 4.39
C ARG A 84 -7.38 -11.77 4.41
N ASP A 85 -7.14 -11.18 3.24
CA ASP A 85 -6.35 -9.95 3.16
C ASP A 85 -7.18 -8.77 3.64
N SER A 86 -6.52 -7.82 4.27
CA SER A 86 -7.17 -6.58 4.72
C SER A 86 -7.70 -5.78 3.54
N LEU A 87 -6.93 -5.73 2.47
CA LEU A 87 -7.29 -5.07 1.23
C LEU A 87 -7.24 -6.10 0.10
N THR A 88 -8.37 -6.33 -0.56
CA THR A 88 -8.47 -7.35 -1.59
C THR A 88 -9.19 -6.85 -2.83
N ILE A 89 -9.16 -7.65 -3.89
CA ILE A 89 -9.87 -7.36 -5.13
C ILE A 89 -11.28 -7.91 -5.00
N SER A 90 -12.30 -7.05 -5.16
CA SER A 90 -13.68 -7.49 -5.10
C SER A 90 -14.26 -7.78 -6.49
N SER A 91 -13.93 -6.96 -7.48
CA SER A 91 -14.36 -7.22 -8.86
C SER A 91 -13.49 -6.47 -9.85
N ARG A 92 -13.65 -6.82 -11.12
CA ARG A 92 -12.90 -6.22 -12.22
C ARG A 92 -13.86 -5.72 -13.29
N GLU A 93 -13.61 -4.52 -13.78
CA GLU A 93 -14.34 -3.94 -14.90
C GLU A 93 -13.32 -3.41 -15.90
N GLU A 94 -13.77 -3.14 -17.12
CA GLU A 94 -12.89 -2.52 -18.11
C GLU A 94 -12.45 -1.14 -17.60
N GLY A 95 -11.14 -0.97 -17.46
CA GLY A 95 -10.54 0.28 -17.00
C GLY A 95 -10.61 0.51 -15.49
N ALA A 96 -11.14 -0.43 -14.71
CA ALA A 96 -11.26 -0.27 -13.27
C ALA A 96 -11.07 -1.57 -12.51
N LEU A 97 -10.45 -1.44 -11.34
CA LEU A 97 -10.32 -2.52 -10.36
C LEU A 97 -11.09 -2.10 -9.12
N TRP A 98 -12.06 -2.92 -8.71
CA TRP A 98 -12.77 -2.68 -7.45
C TRP A 98 -12.03 -3.36 -6.32
N ALA A 99 -11.65 -2.57 -5.33
CA ALA A 99 -10.97 -3.05 -4.15
C ALA A 99 -11.90 -3.01 -2.95
N ALA A 100 -11.75 -3.97 -2.06
CA ALA A 100 -12.51 -4.04 -0.82
C ALA A 100 -11.56 -3.94 0.36
N LEU A 101 -11.77 -2.95 1.20
CA LEU A 101 -11.14 -2.90 2.52
C LEU A 101 -12.02 -3.71 3.46
N GLN A 102 -11.57 -4.88 3.85
CA GLN A 102 -12.39 -5.87 4.55
C GLN A 102 -12.42 -5.69 6.05
N ARG A 103 -11.51 -4.90 6.58
CA ARG A 103 -11.47 -4.54 8.00
C ARG A 103 -10.94 -3.13 8.14
N GLU A 104 -11.25 -2.49 9.25
CA GLU A 104 -10.73 -1.15 9.53
C GLU A 104 -9.22 -1.15 9.48
N LEU A 105 -8.64 -0.07 8.99
CA LEU A 105 -7.21 0.17 9.14
C LEU A 105 -6.97 1.48 9.86
N VAL A 106 -5.80 1.59 10.46
CA VAL A 106 -5.39 2.80 11.15
C VAL A 106 -4.25 3.40 10.35
N THR A 107 -4.39 4.65 9.95
CA THR A 107 -3.36 5.35 9.19
C THR A 107 -2.12 5.60 10.06
N VAL A 108 -1.03 5.97 9.43
CA VAL A 108 0.21 6.28 10.16
C VAL A 108 0.04 7.46 11.12
N GLU A 109 -0.99 8.29 10.91
CA GLU A 109 -1.32 9.40 11.81
C GLU A 109 -2.38 9.05 12.85
N GLY A 110 -2.85 7.81 12.87
CA GLY A 110 -3.81 7.34 13.86
C GLY A 110 -5.28 7.50 13.48
N GLN A 111 -5.58 7.86 12.24
CA GLN A 111 -6.96 7.98 11.78
C GLN A 111 -7.50 6.61 11.37
N VAL A 112 -8.77 6.37 11.63
CA VAL A 112 -9.43 5.11 11.28
C VAL A 112 -10.06 5.24 9.89
N VAL A 113 -9.81 4.24 9.04
CA VAL A 113 -10.48 4.09 7.75
C VAL A 113 -11.40 2.88 7.86
N GLU A 114 -12.70 3.10 7.69
CA GLU A 114 -13.69 2.05 7.83
C GLU A 114 -13.75 1.13 6.62
N ARG A 115 -14.28 -0.08 6.84
CA ARG A 115 -14.52 -1.07 5.78
C ARG A 115 -15.36 -0.45 4.68
N GLN A 116 -14.94 -0.65 3.44
CA GLN A 116 -15.67 -0.13 2.28
C GLN A 116 -15.09 -0.69 0.99
N GLU A 117 -15.81 -0.49 -0.10
CA GLU A 117 -15.31 -0.77 -1.44
C GLU A 117 -15.07 0.53 -2.18
N PHE A 118 -14.07 0.53 -3.05
CA PHE A 118 -13.76 1.69 -3.88
C PHE A 118 -13.14 1.22 -5.20
N SER A 119 -13.29 2.03 -6.25
CA SER A 119 -12.71 1.70 -7.54
C SER A 119 -11.37 2.39 -7.73
N LEU A 120 -10.47 1.69 -8.42
CA LEU A 120 -9.16 2.18 -8.79
C LEU A 120 -9.03 2.17 -10.30
N PRO A 121 -8.41 3.20 -10.91
CA PRO A 121 -8.16 3.17 -12.34
C PRO A 121 -7.13 2.09 -12.67
N LEU A 122 -7.43 1.25 -13.64
CA LEU A 122 -6.54 0.18 -14.09
C LEU A 122 -6.29 0.35 -15.58
N ALA A 123 -5.06 0.72 -15.94
CA ALA A 123 -4.68 0.89 -17.32
C ALA A 123 -4.52 -0.49 -18.00
N PRO A 124 -4.72 -0.58 -19.33
CA PRO A 124 -4.46 -1.83 -20.03
C PRO A 124 -3.05 -2.32 -19.80
N GLY A 125 -2.91 -3.59 -19.41
CA GLY A 125 -1.61 -4.21 -19.13
C GLY A 125 -1.02 -3.89 -17.78
N GLU A 126 -1.68 -3.07 -16.97
CA GLU A 126 -1.22 -2.75 -15.63
C GLU A 126 -1.47 -3.95 -14.69
N GLU A 127 -0.50 -4.23 -13.81
CA GLU A 127 -0.63 -5.32 -12.86
C GLU A 127 -1.52 -4.91 -11.68
N GLU A 128 -2.38 -5.81 -11.25
CA GLU A 128 -3.38 -5.54 -10.20
C GLU A 128 -2.77 -5.44 -8.81
N LEU A 129 -1.88 -6.36 -8.45
CA LEU A 129 -1.33 -6.37 -7.10
C LEU A 129 -0.45 -5.17 -6.78
N PRO A 130 0.44 -4.72 -7.68
CA PRO A 130 1.16 -3.47 -7.45
C PRO A 130 0.23 -2.26 -7.32
N LEU A 131 -0.84 -2.19 -8.10
CA LEU A 131 -1.84 -1.13 -7.98
C LEU A 131 -2.51 -1.17 -6.61
N LEU A 132 -2.86 -2.37 -6.15
CA LEU A 132 -3.46 -2.55 -4.83
C LEU A 132 -2.51 -2.12 -3.71
N ALA A 133 -1.22 -2.42 -3.86
CA ALA A 133 -0.19 -1.96 -2.91
C ALA A 133 -0.10 -0.44 -2.88
N CYS A 134 -0.14 0.21 -4.04
CA CYS A 134 -0.14 1.68 -4.11
C CYS A 134 -1.36 2.27 -3.39
N ALA A 135 -2.54 1.70 -3.65
CA ALA A 135 -3.77 2.17 -3.01
C ALA A 135 -3.71 2.01 -1.49
N GLY A 136 -3.26 0.85 -1.02
CA GLY A 136 -3.10 0.59 0.41
C GLY A 136 -2.12 1.57 1.07
N ALA A 137 -1.00 1.83 0.41
CA ALA A 137 -0.01 2.77 0.92
C ALA A 137 -0.58 4.19 1.01
N LEU A 138 -1.28 4.65 -0.02
CA LEU A 138 -1.89 5.98 -0.01
C LEU A 138 -2.96 6.11 1.07
N LEU A 139 -3.78 5.08 1.28
CA LEU A 139 -4.73 5.06 2.38
C LEU A 139 -4.04 5.22 3.73
N LEU A 140 -2.99 4.43 3.95
CA LEU A 140 -2.24 4.45 5.19
C LEU A 140 -1.51 5.78 5.41
N LEU A 141 -1.17 6.46 4.33
CA LEU A 141 -0.54 7.79 4.39
C LEU A 141 -1.56 8.93 4.47
N GLY A 142 -2.86 8.61 4.53
CA GLY A 142 -3.89 9.60 4.82
C GLY A 142 -4.70 10.09 3.63
N ILE A 143 -4.55 9.51 2.45
CA ILE A 143 -5.39 9.85 1.31
C ILE A 143 -6.76 9.17 1.51
N PRO A 144 -7.87 9.93 1.51
CA PRO A 144 -9.19 9.33 1.67
C PRO A 144 -9.55 8.37 0.52
N PRO A 145 -10.34 7.32 0.77
CA PRO A 145 -10.70 6.35 -0.28
C PRO A 145 -11.34 7.00 -1.51
N GLU A 146 -12.17 8.01 -1.33
CA GLU A 146 -12.86 8.70 -2.42
C GLU A 146 -11.90 9.49 -3.32
N GLU A 147 -10.68 9.73 -2.87
CA GLU A 147 -9.68 10.47 -3.63
C GLU A 147 -8.62 9.59 -4.29
N LEU A 148 -8.65 8.28 -4.01
CA LEU A 148 -7.65 7.35 -4.56
C LEU A 148 -7.70 7.29 -6.08
N GLY A 149 -8.88 7.32 -6.68
CA GLY A 149 -9.01 7.29 -8.13
C GLY A 149 -8.26 8.43 -8.80
N GLN A 150 -8.36 9.62 -8.25
CA GLN A 150 -7.65 10.79 -8.76
C GLN A 150 -6.15 10.71 -8.48
N ALA A 151 -5.78 10.27 -7.29
CA ALA A 151 -4.38 10.16 -6.90
C ALA A 151 -3.60 9.15 -7.75
N LEU A 152 -4.28 8.11 -8.24
CA LEU A 152 -3.66 7.03 -9.02
C LEU A 152 -3.90 7.15 -10.53
N SER A 153 -4.52 8.23 -10.96
CA SER A 153 -4.75 8.48 -12.40
C SER A 153 -3.51 8.95 -13.11
#